data_b80200b57bc6447672d6463f12ff0fea
#
_entry.id   b80200b57bc6447672d6463f12ff0fea
#
_cell.length_a   1.000
_cell.length_b   1.000
_cell.length_c   1.000
_cell.angle_alpha   90.00
_cell.angle_beta   90.00
_cell.angle_gamma   90.00
#
_symmetry.space_group_name_H-M   'P 1'
#
loop_
_entity.id
_entity.type
_entity.pdbx_description
1 polymer ?
#
loop_
_entity_poly.entity_id
_entity_poly.type
_entity_poly.pdbx_seq_one_letter_code
_entity_poly.pdbx_strand_id
1 'polypeptide(L)'
;ANHMYALSARLLEKNGLPFDAMLPLIDETARKVHELHPQDAQTGPAVRRDENVMGKHLTMLADEPDLSEMYKIISDSIQKL
;
A
#
# COMPACT_ATOMS: atom_id res chain seq x y z
N ALA A 1 10.25 4.70 2.92
CA ALA A 1 8.90 5.27 3.11
C ALA A 1 8.64 6.45 2.17
N ASN A 2 9.54 7.42 2.12
CA ASN A 2 9.30 8.62 1.30
C ASN A 2 9.09 8.32 -0.18
N HIS A 3 9.84 7.40 -0.76
CA HIS A 3 9.68 7.03 -2.16
C HIS A 3 8.29 6.43 -2.43
N MET A 4 7.76 5.66 -1.49
CA MET A 4 6.40 5.11 -1.61
C MET A 4 5.34 6.22 -1.57
N TYR A 5 5.59 7.27 -0.81
CA TYR A 5 4.71 8.46 -0.84
C TYR A 5 4.77 9.14 -2.22
N ALA A 6 5.95 9.26 -2.80
CA ALA A 6 6.11 9.86 -4.13
C ALA A 6 5.37 9.05 -5.21
N LEU A 7 5.47 7.72 -5.16
CA LEU A 7 4.76 6.85 -6.09
C LEU A 7 3.25 6.93 -5.88
N SER A 8 2.80 7.01 -4.63
CA SER A 8 1.39 7.18 -4.31
C SER A 8 0.84 8.51 -4.83
N ALA A 9 1.61 9.59 -4.67
CA ALA A 9 1.23 10.90 -5.21
C ALA A 9 1.05 10.84 -6.72
N ARG A 10 2.00 10.21 -7.43
CA ARG A 10 1.92 10.06 -8.88
C ARG A 10 0.66 9.29 -9.30
N LEU A 11 0.38 8.19 -8.61
CA LEU A 11 -0.77 7.33 -8.93
C LEU A 11 -2.10 8.06 -8.68
N LEU A 12 -2.21 8.77 -7.55
CA LEU A 12 -3.39 9.53 -7.21
C LEU A 12 -3.63 10.66 -8.22
N GLU A 13 -2.60 11.44 -8.53
CA GLU A 13 -2.70 12.56 -9.46
C GLU A 13 -3.08 12.10 -10.87
N LYS A 14 -2.54 10.96 -11.31
CA LYS A 14 -2.93 10.32 -12.57
C LYS A 14 -4.42 10.02 -12.62
N ASN A 15 -5.04 9.74 -11.49
CA ASN A 15 -6.46 9.44 -11.39
C ASN A 15 -7.30 10.63 -10.90
N GLY A 16 -6.75 11.82 -10.95
CA GLY A 16 -7.48 13.07 -10.64
C GLY A 16 -7.68 13.30 -9.14
N LEU A 17 -6.89 12.65 -8.28
CA LEU A 17 -6.99 12.77 -6.83
C LEU A 17 -5.76 13.48 -6.27
N PRO A 18 -5.93 14.36 -5.26
CA PRO A 18 -4.79 15.01 -4.63
C PRO A 18 -4.07 14.09 -3.67
N PHE A 19 -2.77 14.29 -3.51
CA PHE A 19 -1.99 13.53 -2.54
C PHE A 19 -2.52 13.70 -1.10
N ASP A 20 -3.10 14.84 -0.79
CA ASP A 20 -3.66 15.13 0.52
C ASP A 20 -4.65 14.07 1.00
N ALA A 21 -5.28 13.34 0.08
CA ALA A 21 -6.16 12.22 0.43
C ALA A 21 -5.44 11.10 1.20
N MET A 22 -4.10 11.01 1.07
CA MET A 22 -3.27 10.03 1.76
C MET A 22 -2.82 10.46 3.16
N LEU A 23 -2.89 11.76 3.48
CA LEU A 23 -2.33 12.27 4.72
C LEU A 23 -2.92 11.60 5.98
N PRO A 24 -4.24 11.40 6.09
CA PRO A 24 -4.78 10.71 7.26
C PRO A 24 -4.24 9.29 7.42
N LEU A 25 -4.05 8.57 6.31
CA LEU A 25 -3.50 7.22 6.33
C LEU A 25 -2.04 7.21 6.76
N ILE A 26 -1.25 8.16 6.25
CA ILE A 26 0.17 8.30 6.61
C ILE A 26 0.28 8.57 8.11
N ASP A 27 -0.51 9.53 8.62
CA ASP A 27 -0.49 9.91 10.03
C ASP A 27 -0.89 8.75 10.93
N GLU A 28 -1.95 8.03 10.57
CA GLU A 28 -2.45 6.90 11.35
C GLU A 28 -1.45 5.74 11.35
N THR A 29 -0.82 5.46 10.22
CA THR A 29 0.18 4.40 10.12
C THR A 29 1.38 4.72 11.01
N ALA A 30 1.85 5.97 11.00
CA ALA A 30 2.95 6.40 11.85
C ALA A 30 2.57 6.36 13.34
N ARG A 31 1.34 6.77 13.67
CA ARG A 31 0.85 6.74 15.05
C ARG A 31 0.80 5.32 15.62
N LYS A 32 0.33 4.37 14.83
CA LYS A 32 0.15 2.99 15.29
C LYS A 32 1.45 2.35 15.74
N VAL A 33 2.58 2.64 15.10
CA VAL A 33 3.85 2.02 15.49
C VAL A 33 4.42 2.59 16.79
N HIS A 34 3.83 3.67 17.32
CA HIS A 34 4.14 4.14 18.67
C HIS A 34 3.43 3.31 19.75
N GLU A 35 2.34 2.65 19.40
CA GLU A 35 1.53 1.88 20.36
C GLU A 35 1.66 0.36 20.16
N LEU A 36 1.90 -0.08 18.93
CA LEU A 36 1.97 -1.50 18.57
C LEU A 36 3.30 -1.80 17.90
N HIS A 37 3.78 -3.02 18.06
CA HIS A 37 4.88 -3.50 17.24
C HIS A 37 4.45 -3.45 15.77
N PRO A 38 5.33 -3.03 14.84
CA PRO A 38 4.95 -2.90 13.42
C PRO A 38 4.31 -4.15 12.83
N GLN A 39 4.77 -5.34 13.22
CA GLN A 39 4.20 -6.59 12.74
C GLN A 39 2.74 -6.73 13.15
N ASP A 40 2.39 -6.32 14.36
CA ASP A 40 1.02 -6.39 14.89
C ASP A 40 0.13 -5.28 14.34
N ALA A 41 0.73 -4.22 13.83
CA ALA A 41 0.00 -3.10 13.22
C ALA A 41 -0.32 -3.32 11.74
N GLN A 42 0.18 -4.40 11.13
CA GLN A 42 -0.02 -4.65 9.71
C GLN A 42 -1.49 -4.90 9.40
N THR A 43 -2.01 -4.17 8.42
CA THR A 43 -3.37 -4.32 7.89
C THR A 43 -3.32 -4.54 6.38
N GLY A 44 -4.47 -4.65 5.77
CA GLY A 44 -4.59 -4.77 4.33
C GLY A 44 -4.85 -6.18 3.82
N PRO A 45 -5.04 -6.34 2.52
CA PRO A 45 -5.44 -7.63 1.94
C PRO A 45 -4.34 -8.68 1.98
N ALA A 46 -3.07 -8.29 1.95
CA ALA A 46 -1.96 -9.25 1.95
C ALA A 46 -1.91 -10.05 3.25
N VAL A 47 -2.02 -9.38 4.41
CA VAL A 47 -1.98 -10.05 5.70
C VAL A 47 -3.18 -10.97 5.91
N ARG A 48 -4.34 -10.61 5.32
CA ARG A 48 -5.56 -11.42 5.37
C ARG A 48 -5.60 -12.50 4.29
N ARG A 49 -4.64 -12.51 3.38
CA ARG A 49 -4.61 -13.39 2.19
C ARG A 49 -5.88 -13.26 1.35
N ASP A 50 -6.37 -12.03 1.21
CA ASP A 50 -7.56 -11.71 0.44
C ASP A 50 -7.21 -11.58 -1.04
N GLU A 51 -7.21 -12.70 -1.75
CA GLU A 51 -6.79 -12.75 -3.14
C GLU A 51 -7.75 -12.02 -4.09
N ASN A 52 -9.02 -11.92 -3.75
CA ASN A 52 -9.98 -11.17 -4.57
C ASN A 52 -9.62 -9.68 -4.60
N VAL A 53 -9.34 -9.09 -3.43
CA VAL A 53 -8.95 -7.69 -3.33
C VAL A 53 -7.59 -7.46 -3.97
N MET A 54 -6.62 -8.35 -3.72
CA MET A 54 -5.29 -8.27 -4.30
C MET A 54 -5.35 -8.35 -5.84
N GLY A 55 -6.18 -9.23 -6.38
CA GLY A 55 -6.40 -9.34 -7.81
C GLY A 55 -6.98 -8.06 -8.42
N LYS A 56 -7.93 -7.42 -7.72
CA LYS A 56 -8.48 -6.14 -8.16
C LYS A 56 -7.42 -5.04 -8.17
N HIS A 57 -6.57 -4.99 -7.16
CA HIS A 57 -5.48 -4.03 -7.11
C HIS A 57 -4.49 -4.24 -8.26
N LEU A 58 -4.13 -5.49 -8.55
CA LEU A 58 -3.22 -5.79 -9.66
C LEU A 58 -3.85 -5.43 -11.00
N THR A 59 -5.14 -5.63 -11.17
CA THR A 59 -5.86 -5.19 -12.37
C THR A 59 -5.80 -3.67 -12.53
N MET A 60 -5.97 -2.93 -11.45
CA MET A 60 -5.85 -1.47 -11.45
C MET A 60 -4.44 -1.00 -11.80
N LEU A 61 -3.42 -1.82 -11.53
CA LEU A 61 -2.01 -1.53 -11.80
C LEU A 61 -1.53 -2.13 -13.12
N ALA A 62 -2.43 -2.59 -13.98
CA ALA A 62 -2.08 -3.28 -15.24
C ALA A 62 -1.19 -2.44 -16.16
N ASP A 63 -1.35 -1.11 -16.13
CA ASP A 63 -0.54 -0.16 -16.92
C ASP A 63 0.64 0.43 -16.12
N GLU A 64 0.92 -0.12 -14.94
CA GLU A 64 2.00 0.31 -14.05
C GLU A 64 2.87 -0.89 -13.68
N PRO A 65 3.73 -1.38 -14.60
CA PRO A 65 4.45 -2.64 -14.38
C PRO A 65 5.39 -2.61 -13.17
N ASP A 66 6.05 -1.48 -12.91
CA ASP A 66 6.94 -1.37 -11.77
C ASP A 66 6.17 -1.40 -10.44
N LEU A 67 5.06 -0.68 -10.36
CA LEU A 67 4.20 -0.68 -9.17
C LEU A 67 3.57 -2.05 -8.96
N SER A 68 3.13 -2.70 -10.04
CA SER A 68 2.58 -4.05 -9.98
C SER A 68 3.60 -5.04 -9.39
N GLU A 69 4.86 -4.96 -9.83
CA GLU A 69 5.93 -5.82 -9.33
C GLU A 69 6.21 -5.54 -7.85
N MET A 70 6.32 -4.28 -7.46
CA MET A 70 6.49 -3.90 -6.06
C MET A 70 5.34 -4.40 -5.19
N TYR A 71 4.11 -4.27 -5.68
CA TYR A 71 2.92 -4.74 -4.98
C TYR A 71 3.03 -6.24 -4.66
N LYS A 72 3.42 -7.04 -5.64
CA LYS A 72 3.58 -8.49 -5.48
C LYS A 72 4.68 -8.82 -4.48
N ILE A 73 5.84 -8.19 -4.61
CA ILE A 73 6.99 -8.43 -3.75
C ILE A 73 6.67 -8.09 -2.30
N ILE A 74 6.07 -6.92 -2.07
CA ILE A 74 5.72 -6.47 -0.73
C ILE A 74 4.63 -7.37 -0.13
N SER A 75 3.62 -7.73 -0.92
CA SER A 75 2.55 -8.62 -0.47
C SER A 75 3.08 -9.97 -0.05
N ASP A 76 3.99 -10.57 -0.83
CA ASP A 76 4.65 -11.82 -0.47
C ASP A 76 5.45 -11.69 0.82
N SER A 77 6.17 -10.59 0.97
CA SER A 77 6.96 -10.33 2.17
C SER A 77 6.06 -10.23 3.41
N ILE A 78 4.93 -9.53 3.31
CA ILE A 78 3.95 -9.41 4.40
C ILE A 78 3.46 -10.80 4.81
N GLN A 79 3.13 -11.65 3.85
CA GLN A 79 2.60 -12.99 4.13
C GLN A 79 3.63 -13.92 4.77
N LYS A 80 4.92 -13.69 4.55
CA LYS A 80 6.00 -14.49 5.13
C LYS A 80 6.40 -14.03 6.54
N LEU A 81 6.06 -12.83 6.90
CA LEU A 81 6.41 -12.27 8.20
C LEU A 81 5.46 -12.80 9.29
#